data_15bbc7bcea9488f7de6f2d73ccecb372
#
_entry.id   15bbc7bcea9488f7de6f2d73ccecb372
#
_cell.length_a   1.000
_cell.length_b   1.000
_cell.length_c   1.000
_cell.angle_alpha   90.00
_cell.angle_beta   90.00
_cell.angle_gamma   90.00
#
_symmetry.space_group_name_H-M   'P 1'
#
loop_
_entity.id
_entity.type
_entity.pdbx_description
1 polymer ?
#
loop_
_entity_poly.entity_id
_entity_poly.type
_entity_poly.pdbx_seq_one_letter_code
_entity_poly.pdbx_strand_id
1 'polypeptide(L)'
;MRVAMMAAFAGAITFAGPAFALDKVTFGTNWVADPEAGGYYQALEDGTYAKYGLDVTILQGGPTSNGGMLLIAGKIEFFMGGDMIGDFLAVQNNIPTIAVAAHFQKNPQIFMSHPGVGLDKWQDLPNANPAFVSAGAVNTFWAWMRLAYGFKDDNIKPYNFNSAPFIAEPHSIQQGYLTSEPLEVERQGGFKPNVFLLADYGYTTYSTIVETRREIVEKHPDIVQRFVDASSIGWYHYLYGDNSKANEAIKRENPEITDDQIAFSIGKMKEYGIVDSGDTLKLGVGAMTDERWSGFYNTMVKAGVVKSGIDYKKAYTLQFVNKGVGLDLRPK
;
A
#
# COMPACT_ATOMS: atom_id res chain seq x y z
N MET A 1 81.29 -2.36 -23.20
CA MET A 1 80.29 -1.41 -22.81
C MET A 1 78.95 -2.15 -22.75
N ARG A 2 78.45 -2.44 -21.53
CA ARG A 2 77.09 -3.04 -21.33
C ARG A 2 76.21 -1.93 -20.80
N VAL A 3 75.17 -1.57 -21.56
CA VAL A 3 74.14 -0.60 -21.17
C VAL A 3 73.07 -1.36 -20.45
N ALA A 4 72.86 -1.04 -19.15
CA ALA A 4 71.78 -1.57 -18.34
C ALA A 4 70.52 -0.69 -18.54
N MET A 5 69.45 -1.28 -19.05
CA MET A 5 68.13 -0.65 -19.24
C MET A 5 67.33 -0.83 -17.95
N MET A 6 67.12 0.25 -17.18
CA MET A 6 66.23 0.27 -15.99
C MET A 6 64.81 0.43 -16.48
N ALA A 7 63.96 -0.59 -16.27
CA ALA A 7 62.52 -0.49 -16.46
C ALA A 7 61.89 0.07 -15.16
N ALA A 8 61.29 1.25 -15.26
CA ALA A 8 60.49 1.86 -14.22
C ALA A 8 59.11 1.23 -14.20
N PHE A 9 58.74 0.49 -13.14
CA PHE A 9 57.41 0.00 -12.86
C PHE A 9 56.61 1.13 -12.18
N ALA A 10 55.70 1.77 -12.91
CA ALA A 10 54.70 2.68 -12.35
C ALA A 10 53.57 1.86 -11.74
N GLY A 11 53.59 1.71 -10.42
CA GLY A 11 52.47 1.08 -9.70
C GLY A 11 51.25 2.01 -9.65
N ALA A 12 50.18 1.62 -10.32
CA ALA A 12 48.90 2.29 -10.17
C ALA A 12 48.30 1.95 -8.79
N ILE A 13 48.33 2.90 -7.87
CA ILE A 13 47.62 2.81 -6.59
C ILE A 13 46.15 3.06 -6.86
N THR A 14 45.36 1.99 -6.96
CA THR A 14 43.89 2.08 -6.96
C THR A 14 43.43 2.43 -5.53
N PHE A 15 43.00 3.66 -5.31
CA PHE A 15 42.26 4.03 -4.10
C PHE A 15 40.89 3.35 -4.15
N ALA A 16 40.77 2.18 -3.52
CA ALA A 16 39.46 1.66 -3.13
C ALA A 16 38.94 2.55 -2.01
N GLY A 17 38.00 3.44 -2.32
CA GLY A 17 37.27 4.18 -1.28
C GLY A 17 36.59 3.19 -0.31
N PRO A 18 36.38 3.58 0.96
CA PRO A 18 35.67 2.74 1.92
C PRO A 18 34.32 2.33 1.36
N ALA A 19 34.13 1.04 1.09
CA ALA A 19 32.82 0.47 0.84
C ALA A 19 32.05 0.56 2.16
N PHE A 20 31.19 1.56 2.31
CA PHE A 20 30.26 1.60 3.44
C PHE A 20 29.35 0.38 3.33
N ALA A 21 29.28 -0.41 4.41
CA ALA A 21 28.30 -1.49 4.50
C ALA A 21 26.90 -0.91 4.42
N LEU A 22 26.01 -1.55 3.64
CA LEU A 22 24.61 -1.15 3.56
C LEU A 22 23.91 -1.40 4.90
N ASP A 23 23.02 -0.49 5.29
CA ASP A 23 22.18 -0.67 6.46
C ASP A 23 21.11 -1.71 6.17
N LYS A 24 21.03 -2.74 7.00
CA LYS A 24 20.04 -3.81 6.86
C LYS A 24 18.69 -3.34 7.33
N VAL A 25 17.66 -3.54 6.48
CA VAL A 25 16.27 -3.17 6.72
C VAL A 25 15.38 -4.34 6.33
N THR A 26 14.49 -4.76 7.22
CA THR A 26 13.42 -5.70 6.91
C THR A 26 12.10 -4.96 6.82
N PHE A 27 11.44 -5.07 5.68
CA PHE A 27 10.13 -4.50 5.39
C PHE A 27 9.09 -5.62 5.27
N GLY A 28 8.09 -5.62 6.16
CA GLY A 28 6.98 -6.56 6.11
C GLY A 28 5.82 -6.02 5.27
N THR A 29 5.27 -6.82 4.36
CA THR A 29 3.99 -6.50 3.71
C THR A 29 2.82 -7.09 4.48
N ASN A 30 1.62 -6.54 4.31
CA ASN A 30 0.41 -7.04 4.96
C ASN A 30 -0.27 -8.17 4.17
N TRP A 31 0.12 -8.39 2.92
CA TRP A 31 -0.43 -9.40 2.03
C TRP A 31 0.66 -10.21 1.34
N VAL A 32 0.27 -11.26 0.61
CA VAL A 32 1.17 -11.99 -0.28
C VAL A 32 1.72 -11.07 -1.36
N ALA A 33 2.82 -11.47 -1.99
CA ALA A 33 3.44 -10.67 -3.04
C ALA A 33 2.46 -10.42 -4.20
N ASP A 34 2.22 -9.16 -4.49
CA ASP A 34 1.34 -8.69 -5.55
C ASP A 34 1.74 -7.27 -6.02
N PRO A 35 1.10 -6.74 -7.09
CA PRO A 35 1.39 -5.40 -7.59
C PRO A 35 1.11 -4.25 -6.60
N GLU A 36 0.34 -4.49 -5.55
CA GLU A 36 0.08 -3.49 -4.50
C GLU A 36 1.30 -3.25 -3.61
N ALA A 37 2.28 -4.15 -3.66
CA ALA A 37 3.62 -3.96 -3.10
C ALA A 37 4.68 -3.65 -4.19
N GLY A 38 4.26 -3.46 -5.44
CA GLY A 38 5.13 -3.42 -6.61
C GLY A 38 6.22 -2.36 -6.57
N GLY A 39 5.96 -1.18 -6.02
CA GLY A 39 6.98 -0.12 -5.88
C GLY A 39 8.14 -0.52 -4.97
N TYR A 40 7.89 -1.31 -3.95
CA TYR A 40 8.93 -1.81 -3.05
C TYR A 40 9.77 -2.91 -3.71
N TYR A 41 9.11 -3.86 -4.42
CA TYR A 41 9.81 -4.85 -5.23
C TYR A 41 10.63 -4.18 -6.34
N GLN A 42 10.12 -3.11 -6.94
CA GLN A 42 10.84 -2.35 -7.95
C GLN A 42 12.10 -1.71 -7.38
N ALA A 43 12.01 -1.02 -6.25
CA ALA A 43 13.15 -0.39 -5.61
C ALA A 43 14.22 -1.40 -5.18
N LEU A 44 13.81 -2.64 -4.84
CA LEU A 44 14.72 -3.73 -4.53
C LEU A 44 15.42 -4.23 -5.79
N GLU A 45 14.66 -4.60 -6.82
CA GLU A 45 15.16 -5.29 -8.02
C GLU A 45 15.94 -4.37 -8.98
N ASP A 46 15.65 -3.06 -9.00
CA ASP A 46 16.42 -2.10 -9.80
C ASP A 46 17.62 -1.48 -9.07
N GLY A 47 17.82 -1.90 -7.81
CA GLY A 47 18.93 -1.46 -6.97
C GLY A 47 18.76 -0.06 -6.38
N THR A 48 17.56 0.52 -6.43
CA THR A 48 17.30 1.85 -5.84
C THR A 48 17.57 1.85 -4.32
N TYR A 49 17.14 0.83 -3.58
CA TYR A 49 17.49 0.73 -2.15
C TYR A 49 19.01 0.69 -1.91
N ALA A 50 19.74 -0.09 -2.71
CA ALA A 50 21.19 -0.16 -2.59
C ALA A 50 21.88 1.19 -2.88
N LYS A 51 21.40 1.95 -3.88
CA LYS A 51 21.86 3.32 -4.17
C LYS A 51 21.63 4.28 -3.00
N TYR A 52 20.58 4.04 -2.22
CA TYR A 52 20.29 4.78 -0.98
C TYR A 52 20.99 4.20 0.25
N GLY A 53 21.94 3.26 0.07
CA GLY A 53 22.73 2.68 1.17
C GLY A 53 21.95 1.68 2.04
N LEU A 54 20.89 1.06 1.51
CA LEU A 54 20.05 0.11 2.22
C LEU A 54 20.14 -1.30 1.61
N ASP A 55 20.25 -2.31 2.47
CA ASP A 55 20.12 -3.73 2.15
C ASP A 55 18.73 -4.18 2.63
N VAL A 56 17.73 -4.09 1.74
CA VAL A 56 16.33 -4.33 2.08
C VAL A 56 15.93 -5.77 1.82
N THR A 57 15.32 -6.40 2.82
CA THR A 57 14.62 -7.68 2.70
C THR A 57 13.13 -7.46 2.80
N ILE A 58 12.35 -7.91 1.82
CA ILE A 58 10.88 -7.89 1.86
C ILE A 58 10.40 -9.22 2.46
N LEU A 59 9.62 -9.12 3.53
CA LEU A 59 8.95 -10.25 4.18
C LEU A 59 7.46 -10.18 3.83
N GLN A 60 7.01 -11.05 2.94
CA GLN A 60 5.60 -11.06 2.55
C GLN A 60 4.67 -11.50 3.68
N GLY A 61 3.49 -10.90 3.70
CA GLY A 61 2.41 -11.21 4.62
C GLY A 61 1.46 -12.27 4.08
N GLY A 62 0.20 -12.13 4.45
CA GLY A 62 -0.89 -13.00 4.02
C GLY A 62 -2.07 -12.96 4.99
N PRO A 63 -3.18 -13.68 4.71
CA PRO A 63 -4.42 -13.61 5.50
C PRO A 63 -4.26 -13.91 7.00
N THR A 64 -3.22 -14.67 7.37
CA THR A 64 -2.93 -15.07 8.76
C THR A 64 -1.65 -14.46 9.31
N SER A 65 -0.99 -13.57 8.56
CA SER A 65 0.26 -12.95 9.00
C SER A 65 0.02 -11.88 10.09
N ASN A 66 1.00 -11.74 10.97
CA ASN A 66 0.97 -10.76 12.06
C ASN A 66 2.09 -9.72 11.89
N GLY A 67 2.23 -9.13 10.68
CA GLY A 67 3.30 -8.17 10.37
C GLY A 67 3.38 -7.00 11.35
N GLY A 68 2.25 -6.43 11.74
CA GLY A 68 2.20 -5.38 12.74
C GLY A 68 2.77 -5.81 14.11
N MET A 69 2.54 -7.07 14.51
CA MET A 69 3.15 -7.60 15.75
C MET A 69 4.65 -7.80 15.61
N LEU A 70 5.13 -8.17 14.43
CA LEU A 70 6.59 -8.26 14.15
C LEU A 70 7.24 -6.88 14.23
N LEU A 71 6.55 -5.84 13.72
CA LEU A 71 7.00 -4.44 13.85
C LEU A 71 7.13 -4.04 15.31
N ILE A 72 6.07 -4.24 16.11
CA ILE A 72 6.06 -3.89 17.53
C ILE A 72 7.13 -4.66 18.32
N ALA A 73 7.35 -5.93 17.97
CA ALA A 73 8.37 -6.78 18.60
C ALA A 73 9.80 -6.47 18.14
N GLY A 74 10.00 -5.51 17.23
CA GLY A 74 11.32 -5.15 16.70
C GLY A 74 11.97 -6.21 15.82
N LYS A 75 11.16 -7.05 15.17
CA LYS A 75 11.64 -8.09 14.25
C LYS A 75 11.74 -7.61 12.82
N ILE A 76 11.05 -6.53 12.50
CA ILE A 76 11.13 -5.80 11.24
C ILE A 76 11.22 -4.30 11.54
N GLU A 77 11.81 -3.53 10.65
CA GLU A 77 11.99 -2.08 10.79
C GLU A 77 10.79 -1.30 10.27
N PHE A 78 10.21 -1.74 9.16
CA PHE A 78 9.06 -1.12 8.53
C PHE A 78 7.98 -2.14 8.21
N PHE A 79 6.73 -1.67 8.16
CA PHE A 79 5.57 -2.49 7.84
C PHE A 79 4.64 -1.75 6.89
N MET A 80 4.06 -2.46 5.95
CA MET A 80 3.01 -1.96 5.07
C MET A 80 1.67 -2.09 5.78
N GLY A 81 1.23 -1.02 6.43
CA GLY A 81 -0.10 -0.93 7.05
C GLY A 81 -1.22 -0.86 6.01
N GLY A 82 -2.43 -1.15 6.44
CA GLY A 82 -3.60 -1.16 5.58
C GLY A 82 -4.14 0.24 5.28
N ASP A 83 -4.62 0.92 6.32
CA ASP A 83 -5.23 2.25 6.22
C ASP A 83 -5.06 3.04 7.53
N MET A 84 -5.49 4.30 7.53
CA MET A 84 -5.35 5.23 8.67
C MET A 84 -6.09 4.79 9.93
N ILE A 85 -7.08 3.88 9.84
CA ILE A 85 -7.79 3.38 11.03
C ILE A 85 -6.82 2.61 11.93
N GLY A 86 -5.95 1.80 11.34
CA GLY A 86 -4.90 1.07 12.06
C GLY A 86 -4.03 2.00 12.90
N ASP A 87 -3.58 3.11 12.32
CA ASP A 87 -2.74 4.11 12.99
C ASP A 87 -3.50 4.84 14.12
N PHE A 88 -4.77 5.19 13.92
CA PHE A 88 -5.60 5.77 14.98
C PHE A 88 -5.81 4.80 16.13
N LEU A 89 -6.06 3.53 15.83
CA LEU A 89 -6.20 2.49 16.86
C LEU A 89 -4.88 2.24 17.60
N ALA A 90 -3.74 2.35 16.91
CA ALA A 90 -2.42 2.29 17.55
C ALA A 90 -2.26 3.41 18.59
N VAL A 91 -2.61 4.65 18.23
CA VAL A 91 -2.61 5.79 19.19
C VAL A 91 -3.56 5.53 20.35
N GLN A 92 -4.80 5.09 20.08
CA GLN A 92 -5.82 4.81 21.09
C GLN A 92 -5.36 3.75 22.11
N ASN A 93 -4.58 2.78 21.66
CA ASN A 93 -4.09 1.66 22.46
C ASN A 93 -2.65 1.85 22.96
N ASN A 94 -2.07 3.04 22.79
CA ASN A 94 -0.68 3.38 23.15
C ASN A 94 0.37 2.44 22.52
N ILE A 95 0.12 1.96 21.30
CA ILE A 95 1.09 1.19 20.51
C ILE A 95 2.10 2.16 19.94
N PRO A 96 3.44 1.93 20.09
CA PRO A 96 4.48 2.91 19.75
C PRO A 96 4.87 2.89 18.28
N THR A 97 3.90 2.76 17.37
CA THR A 97 4.09 2.86 15.92
C THR A 97 3.73 4.26 15.42
N ILE A 98 4.16 4.58 14.21
CA ILE A 98 3.89 5.85 13.55
C ILE A 98 3.96 5.69 12.03
N ALA A 99 3.01 6.28 11.31
CA ALA A 99 3.03 6.38 9.86
C ALA A 99 4.07 7.39 9.39
N VAL A 100 4.91 7.02 8.43
CA VAL A 100 5.99 7.86 7.88
C VAL A 100 5.83 8.19 6.40
N ALA A 101 4.99 7.44 5.65
CA ALA A 101 4.60 7.71 4.26
C ALA A 101 3.27 7.02 3.94
N ALA A 102 2.55 7.49 2.91
CA ALA A 102 1.34 6.84 2.40
C ALA A 102 1.44 6.71 0.88
N HIS A 103 1.76 5.50 0.39
CA HIS A 103 1.98 5.31 -1.04
C HIS A 103 0.68 5.26 -1.83
N PHE A 104 -0.42 4.79 -1.26
CA PHE A 104 -1.73 4.86 -1.92
C PHE A 104 -2.50 6.09 -1.46
N GLN A 105 -2.76 6.98 -2.41
CA GLN A 105 -3.57 8.18 -2.19
C GLN A 105 -5.07 7.90 -2.15
N LYS A 106 -5.49 6.80 -2.76
CA LYS A 106 -6.84 6.26 -2.63
C LYS A 106 -6.74 4.81 -2.16
N ASN A 107 -7.53 4.46 -1.15
CA ASN A 107 -7.68 3.07 -0.76
C ASN A 107 -8.42 2.32 -1.87
N PRO A 108 -7.88 1.20 -2.40
CA PRO A 108 -8.51 0.43 -3.47
C PRO A 108 -9.77 -0.34 -3.07
N GLN A 109 -10.25 -0.18 -1.85
CA GLN A 109 -11.46 -0.86 -1.37
C GLN A 109 -12.67 -0.49 -2.20
N ILE A 110 -13.36 -1.51 -2.71
CA ILE A 110 -14.57 -1.40 -3.53
C ILE A 110 -15.72 -2.21 -2.95
N PHE A 111 -16.91 -1.92 -3.45
CA PHE A 111 -18.00 -2.89 -3.56
C PHE A 111 -18.28 -3.21 -5.03
N MET A 112 -18.71 -4.43 -5.28
CA MET A 112 -19.15 -4.90 -6.59
C MET A 112 -20.62 -5.31 -6.53
N SER A 113 -21.33 -5.16 -7.65
CA SER A 113 -22.68 -5.69 -7.87
C SER A 113 -22.79 -6.32 -9.25
N HIS A 114 -23.80 -7.18 -9.43
CA HIS A 114 -24.16 -7.66 -10.77
C HIS A 114 -24.79 -6.54 -11.59
N PRO A 115 -24.49 -6.45 -12.90
CA PRO A 115 -25.09 -5.45 -13.76
C PRO A 115 -26.56 -5.79 -14.09
N GLY A 116 -27.40 -4.76 -14.19
CA GLY A 116 -28.76 -4.87 -14.68
C GLY A 116 -29.78 -5.53 -13.73
N VAL A 117 -29.43 -5.66 -12.43
CA VAL A 117 -30.31 -6.26 -11.41
C VAL A 117 -30.91 -5.23 -10.45
N GLY A 118 -30.80 -3.94 -10.78
CA GLY A 118 -31.29 -2.85 -9.91
C GLY A 118 -30.30 -2.43 -8.82
N LEU A 119 -29.02 -2.84 -8.94
CA LEU A 119 -27.91 -2.45 -8.08
C LEU A 119 -26.79 -1.77 -8.89
N ASP A 120 -27.18 -0.99 -9.90
CA ASP A 120 -26.25 -0.40 -10.86
C ASP A 120 -25.69 0.95 -10.42
N LYS A 121 -26.19 1.51 -9.32
CA LYS A 121 -25.74 2.79 -8.76
C LYS A 121 -25.42 2.63 -7.29
N TRP A 122 -24.50 3.47 -6.79
CA TRP A 122 -24.11 3.48 -5.39
C TRP A 122 -25.30 3.56 -4.42
N GLN A 123 -26.29 4.39 -4.75
CA GLN A 123 -27.49 4.61 -3.93
C GLN A 123 -28.39 3.37 -3.83
N ASP A 124 -28.24 2.43 -4.73
CA ASP A 124 -29.04 1.20 -4.76
C ASP A 124 -28.44 0.11 -3.85
N LEU A 125 -27.13 0.18 -3.57
CA LEU A 125 -26.39 -0.86 -2.85
C LEU A 125 -26.93 -1.17 -1.43
N PRO A 126 -27.47 -0.21 -0.66
CA PRO A 126 -28.08 -0.51 0.65
C PRO A 126 -29.28 -1.48 0.58
N ASN A 127 -29.86 -1.70 -0.62
CA ASN A 127 -30.96 -2.63 -0.86
C ASN A 127 -30.49 -4.06 -1.20
N ALA A 128 -29.19 -4.26 -1.35
CA ALA A 128 -28.62 -5.58 -1.67
C ALA A 128 -28.85 -6.58 -0.54
N ASN A 129 -29.12 -7.82 -0.93
CA ASN A 129 -29.23 -8.93 0.02
C ASN A 129 -28.84 -10.24 -0.68
N PRO A 130 -27.73 -10.87 -0.23
CA PRO A 130 -26.82 -10.48 0.86
C PRO A 130 -25.75 -9.46 0.48
N ALA A 131 -25.03 -8.95 1.49
CA ALA A 131 -23.77 -8.24 1.36
C ALA A 131 -22.64 -9.12 1.86
N PHE A 132 -21.72 -9.50 0.99
CA PHE A 132 -20.54 -10.30 1.35
C PHE A 132 -19.43 -9.39 1.89
N VAL A 133 -19.18 -9.47 3.20
CA VAL A 133 -18.26 -8.58 3.93
C VAL A 133 -17.37 -9.41 4.85
N SER A 134 -16.07 -9.15 4.84
CA SER A 134 -15.13 -9.84 5.73
C SER A 134 -15.30 -9.39 7.18
N ALA A 135 -14.94 -10.25 8.11
CA ALA A 135 -15.04 -9.95 9.55
C ALA A 135 -14.26 -8.68 9.96
N GLY A 136 -13.09 -8.45 9.35
CA GLY A 136 -12.30 -7.25 9.59
C GLY A 136 -12.96 -5.96 9.09
N ALA A 137 -13.72 -6.05 8.02
CA ALA A 137 -14.38 -4.90 7.39
C ALA A 137 -15.59 -4.38 8.17
N VAL A 138 -16.28 -5.26 8.90
CA VAL A 138 -17.53 -4.91 9.63
C VAL A 138 -17.32 -3.74 10.61
N ASN A 139 -16.17 -3.69 11.27
CA ASN A 139 -15.82 -2.67 12.25
C ASN A 139 -14.98 -1.51 11.68
N THR A 140 -14.77 -1.47 10.37
CA THR A 140 -14.00 -0.42 9.68
C THR A 140 -14.88 0.30 8.66
N PHE A 141 -14.65 0.09 7.36
CA PHE A 141 -15.41 0.82 6.32
C PHE A 141 -16.90 0.49 6.31
N TRP A 142 -17.33 -0.72 6.71
CA TRP A 142 -18.75 -1.04 6.79
C TRP A 142 -19.47 -0.22 7.88
N ALA A 143 -18.83 0.01 9.04
CA ALA A 143 -19.37 0.89 10.06
C ALA A 143 -19.60 2.32 9.54
N TRP A 144 -18.66 2.84 8.73
CA TRP A 144 -18.82 4.10 8.04
C TRP A 144 -19.97 4.05 7.02
N MET A 145 -20.09 2.99 6.22
CA MET A 145 -21.18 2.82 5.24
C MET A 145 -22.56 2.77 5.90
N ARG A 146 -22.67 2.11 7.06
CA ARG A 146 -23.93 2.13 7.84
C ARG A 146 -24.34 3.55 8.22
N LEU A 147 -23.39 4.32 8.75
CA LEU A 147 -23.68 5.68 9.20
C LEU A 147 -23.96 6.62 8.02
N ALA A 148 -23.12 6.58 6.99
CA ALA A 148 -23.15 7.55 5.90
C ALA A 148 -24.24 7.23 4.86
N TYR A 149 -24.59 5.95 4.67
CA TYR A 149 -25.40 5.47 3.56
C TYR A 149 -26.54 4.52 3.95
N GLY A 150 -26.70 4.21 5.23
CA GLY A 150 -27.82 3.40 5.73
C GLY A 150 -27.73 1.90 5.43
N PHE A 151 -26.54 1.37 5.19
CA PHE A 151 -26.34 -0.09 5.09
C PHE A 151 -26.75 -0.79 6.39
N LYS A 152 -27.16 -2.06 6.29
CA LYS A 152 -27.71 -2.82 7.42
C LYS A 152 -26.89 -4.06 7.68
N ASP A 153 -26.71 -4.39 8.97
CA ASP A 153 -25.94 -5.59 9.39
C ASP A 153 -26.71 -6.89 9.11
N ASP A 154 -28.05 -6.83 9.04
CA ASP A 154 -28.90 -8.02 8.86
C ASP A 154 -28.64 -8.75 7.54
N ASN A 155 -28.08 -8.05 6.57
CA ASN A 155 -27.81 -8.59 5.23
C ASN A 155 -26.36 -9.11 5.08
N ILE A 156 -25.51 -9.00 6.11
CA ILE A 156 -24.12 -9.42 6.01
C ILE A 156 -24.03 -10.94 5.95
N LYS A 157 -23.27 -11.43 4.96
CA LYS A 157 -22.70 -12.79 4.95
C LYS A 157 -21.17 -12.72 4.93
N PRO A 158 -20.47 -13.70 5.55
CA PRO A 158 -19.01 -13.70 5.56
C PRO A 158 -18.42 -13.74 4.15
N TYR A 159 -17.50 -12.83 3.88
CA TYR A 159 -16.60 -12.91 2.73
C TYR A 159 -15.25 -13.49 3.18
N ASN A 160 -14.89 -14.63 2.62
CA ASN A 160 -13.68 -15.37 2.94
C ASN A 160 -12.71 -15.40 1.76
N PHE A 161 -12.60 -14.29 1.03
CA PHE A 161 -11.71 -14.14 -0.15
C PHE A 161 -12.00 -15.16 -1.26
N ASN A 162 -13.29 -15.49 -1.46
CA ASN A 162 -13.80 -16.34 -2.53
C ASN A 162 -15.06 -15.71 -3.11
N SER A 163 -15.03 -15.35 -4.38
CA SER A 163 -16.12 -14.64 -5.05
C SER A 163 -17.24 -15.57 -5.57
N ALA A 164 -17.11 -16.89 -5.47
CA ALA A 164 -18.12 -17.84 -5.97
C ALA A 164 -19.53 -17.62 -5.36
N PRO A 165 -19.69 -17.32 -4.05
CA PRO A 165 -21.01 -17.00 -3.49
C PRO A 165 -21.64 -15.74 -4.08
N PHE A 166 -20.84 -14.68 -4.33
CA PHE A 166 -21.29 -13.46 -4.99
C PHE A 166 -21.73 -13.74 -6.43
N ILE A 167 -20.92 -14.50 -7.18
CA ILE A 167 -21.22 -14.87 -8.57
C ILE A 167 -22.56 -15.64 -8.67
N ALA A 168 -22.87 -16.47 -7.68
CA ALA A 168 -24.08 -17.27 -7.64
C ALA A 168 -25.35 -16.50 -7.20
N GLU A 169 -25.19 -15.32 -6.57
CA GLU A 169 -26.28 -14.55 -5.96
C GLU A 169 -26.45 -13.18 -6.65
N PRO A 170 -27.25 -13.06 -7.73
CA PRO A 170 -27.31 -11.82 -8.53
C PRO A 170 -27.70 -10.57 -7.78
N HIS A 171 -28.54 -10.66 -6.73
CA HIS A 171 -28.97 -9.50 -5.94
C HIS A 171 -28.05 -9.18 -4.75
N SER A 172 -26.85 -9.74 -4.74
CA SER A 172 -25.83 -9.49 -3.72
C SER A 172 -24.88 -8.36 -4.11
N ILE A 173 -24.16 -7.87 -3.10
CA ILE A 173 -22.94 -7.08 -3.26
C ILE A 173 -21.77 -7.79 -2.55
N GLN A 174 -20.56 -7.54 -3.03
CA GLN A 174 -19.35 -8.06 -2.41
C GLN A 174 -18.31 -6.96 -2.27
N GLN A 175 -17.65 -6.92 -1.11
CA GLN A 175 -16.41 -6.16 -0.98
C GLN A 175 -15.31 -6.74 -1.86
N GLY A 176 -14.32 -5.93 -2.20
CA GLY A 176 -13.13 -6.37 -2.92
C GLY A 176 -12.10 -5.27 -3.02
N TYR A 177 -10.99 -5.56 -3.65
CA TYR A 177 -10.00 -4.59 -4.04
C TYR A 177 -10.07 -4.34 -5.55
N LEU A 178 -10.03 -3.09 -5.95
CA LEU A 178 -10.13 -2.65 -7.36
C LEU A 178 -9.13 -3.37 -8.28
N THR A 179 -7.99 -3.73 -7.73
CA THR A 179 -6.82 -4.31 -8.40
C THR A 179 -6.87 -5.83 -8.54
N SER A 180 -7.88 -6.51 -7.95
CA SER A 180 -7.94 -7.97 -7.97
C SER A 180 -9.33 -8.52 -8.29
N GLU A 181 -10.30 -8.41 -7.39
CA GLU A 181 -11.59 -9.11 -7.48
C GLU A 181 -12.41 -8.80 -8.75
N PRO A 182 -12.41 -7.60 -9.35
CA PRO A 182 -13.18 -7.40 -10.57
C PRO A 182 -12.75 -8.31 -11.72
N LEU A 183 -11.44 -8.57 -11.86
CA LEU A 183 -10.91 -9.50 -12.86
C LEU A 183 -11.25 -10.96 -12.53
N GLU A 184 -11.18 -11.31 -11.26
CA GLU A 184 -11.57 -12.65 -10.79
C GLU A 184 -13.04 -12.94 -11.11
N VAL A 185 -13.95 -12.01 -10.80
CA VAL A 185 -15.38 -12.12 -11.09
C VAL A 185 -15.64 -12.21 -12.58
N GLU A 186 -14.96 -11.40 -13.39
CA GLU A 186 -15.10 -11.45 -14.85
C GLU A 186 -14.70 -12.81 -15.41
N ARG A 187 -13.60 -13.40 -14.91
CA ARG A 187 -13.10 -14.71 -15.36
C ARG A 187 -13.97 -15.88 -14.90
N GLN A 188 -14.37 -15.88 -13.63
CA GLN A 188 -15.10 -16.98 -13.03
C GLN A 188 -16.60 -16.90 -13.31
N GLY A 189 -17.16 -15.69 -13.28
CA GLY A 189 -18.59 -15.43 -13.43
C GLY A 189 -19.05 -15.21 -14.87
N GLY A 190 -18.11 -14.89 -15.79
CA GLY A 190 -18.43 -14.60 -17.19
C GLY A 190 -19.14 -13.26 -17.39
N PHE A 191 -19.16 -12.36 -16.41
CA PHE A 191 -19.74 -11.03 -16.51
C PHE A 191 -18.80 -9.98 -15.88
N LYS A 192 -18.84 -8.77 -16.39
CA LYS A 192 -18.12 -7.64 -15.82
C LYS A 192 -18.96 -7.00 -14.72
N PRO A 193 -18.51 -7.03 -13.44
CA PRO A 193 -19.28 -6.43 -12.36
C PRO A 193 -19.30 -4.91 -12.44
N ASN A 194 -20.35 -4.29 -11.89
CA ASN A 194 -20.30 -2.88 -11.52
C ASN A 194 -19.31 -2.71 -10.37
N VAL A 195 -18.49 -1.67 -10.40
CA VAL A 195 -17.44 -1.42 -9.41
C VAL A 195 -17.64 -0.04 -8.80
N PHE A 196 -17.68 0.01 -7.46
CA PHE A 196 -17.86 1.22 -6.68
C PHE A 196 -16.66 1.42 -5.76
N LEU A 197 -15.76 2.34 -6.12
CA LEU A 197 -14.58 2.66 -5.32
C LEU A 197 -14.99 3.52 -4.12
N LEU A 198 -14.79 3.04 -2.89
CA LEU A 198 -15.25 3.73 -1.68
C LEU A 198 -14.65 5.13 -1.52
N ALA A 199 -13.42 5.33 -2.00
CA ALA A 199 -12.77 6.64 -1.99
C ALA A 199 -13.56 7.72 -2.76
N ASP A 200 -14.27 7.34 -3.83
CA ASP A 200 -15.06 8.27 -4.64
C ASP A 200 -16.38 8.64 -3.94
N TYR A 201 -16.77 7.92 -2.89
CA TYR A 201 -17.97 8.15 -2.08
C TYR A 201 -17.67 8.69 -0.68
N GLY A 202 -16.45 9.15 -0.44
CA GLY A 202 -16.07 9.82 0.80
C GLY A 202 -15.30 8.98 1.82
N TYR A 203 -14.91 7.74 1.49
CA TYR A 203 -13.97 6.96 2.30
C TYR A 203 -12.53 7.36 1.93
N THR A 204 -12.13 8.57 2.39
CA THR A 204 -10.92 9.26 1.93
C THR A 204 -9.65 8.86 2.67
N THR A 205 -9.54 7.63 3.17
CA THR A 205 -8.33 7.14 3.82
C THR A 205 -7.16 7.04 2.85
N TYR A 206 -5.95 7.23 3.36
CA TYR A 206 -4.74 6.69 2.72
C TYR A 206 -4.72 5.16 2.86
N SER A 207 -3.92 4.48 2.03
CA SER A 207 -3.65 3.06 2.14
C SER A 207 -2.19 2.76 1.79
N THR A 208 -1.76 1.51 1.97
CA THR A 208 -0.36 1.14 1.77
C THR A 208 0.57 2.11 2.50
N ILE A 209 0.25 2.28 3.79
CA ILE A 209 0.93 3.22 4.68
C ILE A 209 2.21 2.55 5.18
N VAL A 210 3.33 3.25 5.08
CA VAL A 210 4.59 2.80 5.68
C VAL A 210 4.59 3.18 7.14
N GLU A 211 4.56 2.17 7.99
CA GLU A 211 4.62 2.28 9.45
C GLU A 211 6.00 1.88 9.96
N THR A 212 6.44 2.53 11.02
CA THR A 212 7.65 2.14 11.78
C THR A 212 7.45 2.37 13.27
N ARG A 213 8.41 1.93 14.10
CA ARG A 213 8.41 2.26 15.52
C ARG A 213 8.91 3.69 15.75
N ARG A 214 8.34 4.40 16.73
CA ARG A 214 8.79 5.76 17.10
C ARG A 214 10.27 5.80 17.46
N GLU A 215 10.77 4.74 18.09
CA GLU A 215 12.17 4.60 18.43
C GLU A 215 13.08 4.68 17.19
N ILE A 216 12.67 4.11 16.04
CA ILE A 216 13.45 4.18 14.79
C ILE A 216 13.45 5.61 14.26
N VAL A 217 12.30 6.30 14.30
CA VAL A 217 12.20 7.72 13.91
C VAL A 217 13.13 8.60 14.75
N GLU A 218 13.25 8.33 16.04
CA GLU A 218 14.07 9.11 16.97
C GLU A 218 15.57 8.80 16.84
N LYS A 219 15.94 7.53 16.72
CA LYS A 219 17.36 7.10 16.75
C LYS A 219 18.02 6.99 15.38
N HIS A 220 17.23 6.68 14.33
CA HIS A 220 17.68 6.40 12.97
C HIS A 220 16.87 7.13 11.91
N PRO A 221 16.63 8.46 12.04
CA PRO A 221 15.78 9.21 11.10
C PRO A 221 16.34 9.21 9.67
N ASP A 222 17.65 9.04 9.52
CA ASP A 222 18.33 8.93 8.22
C ASP A 222 17.95 7.64 7.49
N ILE A 223 17.83 6.50 8.20
CA ILE A 223 17.36 5.23 7.62
C ILE A 223 15.91 5.37 7.16
N VAL A 224 15.05 6.00 7.99
CA VAL A 224 13.65 6.25 7.63
C VAL A 224 13.55 7.10 6.37
N GLN A 225 14.32 8.19 6.29
CA GLN A 225 14.32 9.08 5.12
C GLN A 225 14.74 8.33 3.85
N ARG A 226 15.87 7.60 3.91
CA ARG A 226 16.39 6.86 2.77
C ARG A 226 15.41 5.78 2.29
N PHE A 227 14.75 5.08 3.23
CA PHE A 227 13.74 4.08 2.89
C PHE A 227 12.51 4.69 2.22
N VAL A 228 11.98 5.79 2.75
CA VAL A 228 10.83 6.51 2.18
C VAL A 228 11.15 7.04 0.78
N ASP A 229 12.30 7.71 0.62
CA ASP A 229 12.71 8.29 -0.67
C ASP A 229 12.90 7.20 -1.74
N ALA A 230 13.62 6.13 -1.41
CA ALA A 230 13.85 5.01 -2.33
C ALA A 230 12.57 4.29 -2.70
N SER A 231 11.65 4.10 -1.74
CA SER A 231 10.33 3.50 -2.00
C SER A 231 9.49 4.38 -2.93
N SER A 232 9.49 5.69 -2.72
CA SER A 232 8.77 6.65 -3.59
C SER A 232 9.29 6.61 -5.04
N ILE A 233 10.62 6.55 -5.24
CA ILE A 233 11.24 6.36 -6.56
C ILE A 233 10.84 5.01 -7.15
N GLY A 234 10.87 3.94 -6.35
CA GLY A 234 10.45 2.61 -6.77
C GLY A 234 9.01 2.60 -7.28
N TRP A 235 8.10 3.32 -6.65
CA TRP A 235 6.73 3.47 -7.13
C TRP A 235 6.63 4.20 -8.48
N TYR A 236 7.42 5.27 -8.71
CA TYR A 236 7.47 5.91 -10.02
C TYR A 236 8.03 4.97 -11.09
N HIS A 237 9.12 4.25 -10.80
CA HIS A 237 9.69 3.27 -11.72
C HIS A 237 8.71 2.13 -12.02
N TYR A 238 7.98 1.63 -10.99
CA TYR A 238 7.00 0.56 -11.16
C TYR A 238 5.83 0.96 -12.04
N LEU A 239 5.31 2.17 -11.84
CA LEU A 239 4.16 2.64 -12.61
C LEU A 239 4.54 3.10 -14.03
N TYR A 240 5.69 3.73 -14.22
CA TYR A 240 6.00 4.45 -15.45
C TYR A 240 7.26 3.97 -16.15
N GLY A 241 8.09 3.17 -15.51
CA GLY A 241 9.32 2.60 -16.07
C GLY A 241 9.16 1.13 -16.50
N ASP A 242 10.31 0.45 -16.62
CA ASP A 242 10.37 -1.00 -16.84
C ASP A 242 10.23 -1.73 -15.50
N ASN A 243 9.08 -2.36 -15.31
CA ASN A 243 8.74 -3.10 -14.11
C ASN A 243 8.90 -4.63 -14.25
N SER A 244 9.50 -5.10 -15.33
CA SER A 244 9.62 -6.53 -15.62
C SER A 244 10.31 -7.32 -14.49
N LYS A 245 11.44 -6.81 -13.96
CA LYS A 245 12.17 -7.46 -12.86
C LYS A 245 11.36 -7.54 -11.56
N ALA A 246 10.64 -6.46 -11.23
CA ALA A 246 9.75 -6.44 -10.07
C ALA A 246 8.61 -7.45 -10.22
N ASN A 247 8.00 -7.52 -11.40
CA ASN A 247 6.93 -8.50 -11.69
C ASN A 247 7.43 -9.94 -11.62
N GLU A 248 8.66 -10.22 -12.11
CA GLU A 248 9.28 -11.55 -11.95
C GLU A 248 9.57 -11.87 -10.48
N ALA A 249 9.97 -10.88 -9.68
CA ALA A 249 10.15 -11.07 -8.24
C ALA A 249 8.82 -11.37 -7.55
N ILE A 250 7.76 -10.64 -7.87
CA ILE A 250 6.41 -10.88 -7.34
C ILE A 250 5.94 -12.30 -7.71
N LYS A 251 6.09 -12.75 -8.97
CA LYS A 251 5.73 -14.11 -9.40
C LYS A 251 6.58 -15.19 -8.70
N ARG A 252 7.83 -14.90 -8.40
CA ARG A 252 8.71 -15.82 -7.67
C ARG A 252 8.25 -16.05 -6.23
N GLU A 253 7.77 -14.97 -5.58
CA GLU A 253 7.25 -15.01 -4.20
C GLU A 253 5.79 -15.49 -4.14
N ASN A 254 5.00 -15.24 -5.18
CA ASN A 254 3.60 -15.66 -5.31
C ASN A 254 3.38 -16.35 -6.67
N PRO A 255 3.63 -17.67 -6.75
CA PRO A 255 3.49 -18.41 -8.01
C PRO A 255 2.05 -18.52 -8.55
N GLU A 256 1.04 -18.15 -7.76
CA GLU A 256 -0.36 -18.19 -8.19
C GLU A 256 -0.76 -16.95 -9.00
N ILE A 257 0.00 -15.84 -8.90
CA ILE A 257 -0.32 -14.63 -9.64
C ILE A 257 0.07 -14.75 -11.12
N THR A 258 -0.81 -14.29 -12.00
CA THR A 258 -0.60 -14.33 -13.45
C THR A 258 -0.15 -12.98 -14.01
N ASP A 259 0.50 -12.99 -15.19
CA ASP A 259 0.87 -11.75 -15.89
C ASP A 259 -0.34 -10.86 -16.19
N ASP A 260 -1.49 -11.45 -16.54
CA ASP A 260 -2.73 -10.70 -16.77
C ASP A 260 -3.25 -10.03 -15.49
N GLN A 261 -3.13 -10.71 -14.34
CA GLN A 261 -3.48 -10.12 -13.04
C GLN A 261 -2.59 -8.93 -12.73
N ILE A 262 -1.27 -9.08 -12.93
CA ILE A 262 -0.29 -8.02 -12.73
C ILE A 262 -0.60 -6.83 -13.64
N ALA A 263 -0.82 -7.07 -14.94
CA ALA A 263 -1.14 -6.02 -15.90
C ALA A 263 -2.45 -5.30 -15.56
N PHE A 264 -3.48 -6.05 -15.17
CA PHE A 264 -4.77 -5.51 -14.73
C PHE A 264 -4.58 -4.60 -13.50
N SER A 265 -3.88 -5.07 -12.48
CA SER A 265 -3.64 -4.32 -11.23
C SER A 265 -2.89 -3.01 -11.50
N ILE A 266 -1.81 -3.05 -12.27
CA ILE A 266 -1.04 -1.85 -12.66
C ILE A 266 -1.92 -0.88 -13.46
N GLY A 267 -2.71 -1.42 -14.41
CA GLY A 267 -3.66 -0.64 -15.20
C GLY A 267 -4.67 0.10 -14.32
N LYS A 268 -5.26 -0.61 -13.34
CA LYS A 268 -6.24 -0.03 -12.40
C LYS A 268 -5.61 0.99 -11.45
N MET A 269 -4.41 0.74 -10.95
CA MET A 269 -3.70 1.73 -10.13
C MET A 269 -3.48 3.06 -10.87
N LYS A 270 -3.16 3.00 -12.17
CA LYS A 270 -3.00 4.19 -13.01
C LYS A 270 -4.34 4.85 -13.35
N GLU A 271 -5.31 4.07 -13.82
CA GLU A 271 -6.63 4.55 -14.26
C GLU A 271 -7.34 5.34 -13.17
N TYR A 272 -7.31 4.82 -11.93
CA TYR A 272 -8.01 5.43 -10.80
C TYR A 272 -7.14 6.36 -9.96
N GLY A 273 -5.86 6.52 -10.31
CA GLY A 273 -4.92 7.34 -9.56
C GLY A 273 -4.73 6.85 -8.12
N ILE A 274 -4.61 5.54 -7.93
CA ILE A 274 -4.48 4.94 -6.59
C ILE A 274 -3.21 5.44 -5.91
N VAL A 275 -2.07 5.41 -6.61
CA VAL A 275 -0.76 5.82 -6.09
C VAL A 275 -0.50 7.29 -6.37
N ASP A 276 -0.65 7.71 -7.63
CA ASP A 276 -0.22 9.00 -8.12
C ASP A 276 -1.42 9.87 -8.52
N SER A 277 -1.97 10.58 -7.54
CA SER A 277 -3.09 11.51 -7.70
C SER A 277 -3.14 12.50 -6.53
N GLY A 278 -3.98 13.53 -6.63
CA GLY A 278 -4.21 14.48 -5.55
C GLY A 278 -2.90 15.17 -5.11
N ASP A 279 -2.54 14.99 -3.83
CA ASP A 279 -1.39 15.66 -3.23
C ASP A 279 -0.05 15.22 -3.83
N THR A 280 0.07 13.96 -4.29
CA THR A 280 1.31 13.47 -4.91
C THR A 280 1.68 14.21 -6.17
N LEU A 281 0.71 14.79 -6.88
CA LEU A 281 0.97 15.58 -8.10
C LEU A 281 1.92 16.77 -7.86
N LYS A 282 1.96 17.25 -6.63
CA LYS A 282 2.81 18.40 -6.22
C LYS A 282 3.89 18.00 -5.23
N LEU A 283 3.59 17.04 -4.36
CA LEU A 283 4.42 16.72 -3.19
C LEU A 283 5.27 15.45 -3.37
N GLY A 284 4.99 14.66 -4.42
CA GLY A 284 5.65 13.38 -4.69
C GLY A 284 4.89 12.18 -4.09
N VAL A 285 5.14 10.99 -4.64
CA VAL A 285 4.57 9.72 -4.14
C VAL A 285 4.97 9.51 -2.68
N GLY A 286 4.04 9.01 -1.87
CA GLY A 286 4.21 8.88 -0.43
C GLY A 286 3.65 10.07 0.37
N ALA A 287 3.14 11.11 -0.30
CA ALA A 287 2.65 12.34 0.34
C ALA A 287 1.53 12.09 1.36
N MET A 288 1.57 12.88 2.42
CA MET A 288 0.52 12.95 3.45
C MET A 288 0.26 14.40 3.84
N THR A 289 -0.97 14.74 4.26
CA THR A 289 -1.33 16.09 4.72
C THR A 289 -2.10 16.04 6.03
N ASP A 290 -1.89 17.05 6.89
CA ASP A 290 -2.64 17.22 8.15
C ASP A 290 -4.15 17.32 7.91
N GLU A 291 -4.55 18.00 6.84
CA GLU A 291 -5.95 18.16 6.46
C GLU A 291 -6.62 16.80 6.24
N ARG A 292 -5.96 15.91 5.51
CA ARG A 292 -6.52 14.59 5.22
C ARG A 292 -6.58 13.68 6.44
N TRP A 293 -5.51 13.69 7.27
CA TRP A 293 -5.50 12.96 8.54
C TRP A 293 -6.62 13.45 9.48
N SER A 294 -6.79 14.76 9.64
CA SER A 294 -7.84 15.33 10.50
C SER A 294 -9.24 15.07 9.95
N GLY A 295 -9.43 15.22 8.64
CA GLY A 295 -10.72 14.99 7.98
C GLY A 295 -11.19 13.55 8.12
N PHE A 296 -10.31 12.58 7.86
CA PHE A 296 -10.65 11.17 7.98
C PHE A 296 -10.84 10.75 9.46
N TYR A 297 -10.00 11.24 10.39
CA TYR A 297 -10.22 11.05 11.82
C TYR A 297 -11.63 11.47 12.24
N ASN A 298 -12.05 12.69 11.89
CA ASN A 298 -13.37 13.19 12.23
C ASN A 298 -14.50 12.35 11.64
N THR A 299 -14.30 11.83 10.43
CA THR A 299 -15.26 10.92 9.77
C THR A 299 -15.39 9.61 10.55
N MET A 300 -14.26 9.03 10.97
CA MET A 300 -14.25 7.75 11.71
C MET A 300 -14.76 7.90 13.16
N VAL A 301 -14.55 9.06 13.78
CA VAL A 301 -15.16 9.36 15.09
C VAL A 301 -16.68 9.44 14.96
N LYS A 302 -17.21 10.12 13.93
CA LYS A 302 -18.67 10.17 13.68
C LYS A 302 -19.24 8.79 13.39
N ALA A 303 -18.50 7.92 12.71
CA ALA A 303 -18.90 6.53 12.43
C ALA A 303 -18.77 5.59 13.65
N GLY A 304 -18.25 6.08 14.77
CA GLY A 304 -18.03 5.27 15.97
C GLY A 304 -16.92 4.23 15.85
N VAL A 305 -16.09 4.34 14.81
CA VAL A 305 -14.94 3.43 14.54
C VAL A 305 -13.75 3.78 15.42
N VAL A 306 -13.50 5.07 15.62
CA VAL A 306 -12.39 5.60 16.43
C VAL A 306 -12.96 6.45 17.57
N LYS A 307 -12.37 6.34 18.75
CA LYS A 307 -12.79 7.16 19.90
C LYS A 307 -12.50 8.64 19.67
N SER A 308 -13.41 9.51 20.10
CA SER A 308 -13.17 10.94 20.15
C SER A 308 -12.12 11.30 21.21
N GLY A 309 -11.37 12.39 20.96
CA GLY A 309 -10.45 12.95 21.96
C GLY A 309 -9.08 12.27 22.06
N ILE A 310 -8.76 11.29 21.20
CA ILE A 310 -7.38 10.82 21.07
C ILE A 310 -6.52 11.89 20.40
N ASP A 311 -5.25 11.93 20.71
CA ASP A 311 -4.28 12.79 20.03
C ASP A 311 -3.87 12.13 18.68
N TYR A 312 -4.77 12.20 17.68
CA TYR A 312 -4.59 11.56 16.39
C TYR A 312 -3.34 12.05 15.64
N LYS A 313 -2.80 13.24 15.99
CA LYS A 313 -1.55 13.75 15.42
C LYS A 313 -0.34 12.88 15.76
N LYS A 314 -0.47 12.03 16.77
CA LYS A 314 0.54 11.00 17.06
C LYS A 314 0.49 9.83 16.08
N ALA A 315 -0.53 9.68 15.24
CA ALA A 315 -0.62 8.58 14.28
C ALA A 315 0.43 8.66 13.17
N TYR A 316 0.90 9.87 12.82
CA TYR A 316 1.76 10.10 11.67
C TYR A 316 2.81 11.17 11.92
N THR A 317 3.77 11.26 10.99
CA THR A 317 4.70 12.39 10.88
C THR A 317 4.91 12.78 9.42
N LEU A 318 5.00 14.07 9.14
CA LEU A 318 5.31 14.60 7.80
C LEU A 318 6.81 14.81 7.58
N GLN A 319 7.65 14.44 8.54
CA GLN A 319 9.10 14.69 8.52
C GLN A 319 9.79 14.13 7.28
N PHE A 320 9.33 13.00 6.78
CA PHE A 320 10.02 12.21 5.75
C PHE A 320 9.40 12.33 4.36
N VAL A 321 8.23 12.93 4.23
CA VAL A 321 7.46 13.05 2.98
C VAL A 321 7.36 14.48 2.47
N ASN A 322 6.64 14.71 1.39
CA ASN A 322 6.32 16.02 0.82
C ASN A 322 7.54 16.79 0.28
N LYS A 323 8.59 16.07 -0.12
CA LYS A 323 9.86 16.66 -0.60
C LYS A 323 10.00 16.62 -2.12
N GLY A 324 8.98 16.17 -2.84
CA GLY A 324 8.97 16.11 -4.30
C GLY A 324 9.92 15.05 -4.87
N VAL A 325 10.31 14.06 -4.08
CA VAL A 325 11.22 13.00 -4.52
C VAL A 325 10.61 12.24 -5.70
N GLY A 326 11.35 12.12 -6.81
CA GLY A 326 10.93 11.40 -8.01
C GLY A 326 9.87 12.08 -8.88
N LEU A 327 9.47 13.33 -8.60
CA LEU A 327 8.48 14.04 -9.42
C LEU A 327 8.89 14.17 -10.90
N ASP A 328 10.18 14.24 -11.18
CA ASP A 328 10.76 14.30 -12.52
C ASP A 328 10.65 12.98 -13.30
N LEU A 329 10.36 11.87 -12.60
CA LEU A 329 10.15 10.53 -13.20
C LEU A 329 8.72 10.35 -13.73
N ARG A 330 7.79 11.26 -13.38
CA ARG A 330 6.42 11.22 -13.90
C ARG A 330 6.40 11.59 -15.37
N PRO A 331 5.67 10.84 -16.23
CA PRO A 331 5.40 11.26 -17.62
C PRO A 331 4.76 12.64 -17.68
N LYS A 332 5.19 13.45 -18.65
CA LYS A 332 4.64 14.80 -18.90
C LYS A 332 3.31 14.73 -19.61
#